data_9bd2ad0df3aec995c20ca8fb6ac44d29
#
_entry.id   9bd2ad0df3aec995c20ca8fb6ac44d29
#
_cell.length_a   1.000
_cell.length_b   1.000
_cell.length_c   1.000
_cell.angle_alpha   90.00
_cell.angle_beta   90.00
_cell.angle_gamma   90.00
#
_symmetry.space_group_name_H-M   'P 1'
#
loop_
_entity.id
_entity.type
_entity.pdbx_description
1 polymer ?
#
loop_
_entity_poly.entity_id
_entity_poly.type
_entity_poly.pdbx_seq_one_letter_code
_entity_poly.pdbx_strand_id
1 'polypeptide(L)'
;MTSNFTKLLIVTAIFLGLASYSVLKNKDSNLFSERGNTFIENLPSKLNDIQKIKITGRDLDMELINKNNSFIETSGYPFKANVWESFITSLSLLRIEEKKTNNPERHNELNLVAIDKFKENNDDNEPATKITFFTKDQKIFKSILLGKIDNTVGGISGGQFARYNKDNQAYLLKGALRMPSGKSDWFNSLLLKLDQEKLSSISVKRKKIIFEIESKDRKLSLKNNPDLKIDEEKLKQVAEVIDAFYFYDVRKVNKIKKNNNNIISYEFKDGLILELKFIEKSKDSKESWIEISAKSNNPKTINEANDLNKKTKGYQFLANINTSVIFNWNIKDLIKK
;
A
#
# COMPACT_ATOMS: atom_id res chain seq x y z
N MET A 1 -69.26 20.93 -20.34
CA MET A 1 -68.05 20.60 -19.49
C MET A 1 -67.36 19.31 -19.95
N THR A 2 -67.97 18.42 -20.68
CA THR A 2 -67.45 17.12 -21.09
C THR A 2 -66.36 17.17 -22.17
N SER A 3 -66.40 18.13 -23.11
CA SER A 3 -65.44 18.21 -24.25
C SER A 3 -63.98 18.50 -23.82
N ASN A 4 -63.77 19.35 -22.81
CA ASN A 4 -62.43 19.70 -22.35
C ASN A 4 -61.79 18.57 -21.52
N PHE A 5 -62.59 17.83 -20.76
CA PHE A 5 -62.16 16.67 -20.02
C PHE A 5 -61.69 15.53 -20.95
N THR A 6 -62.46 15.29 -22.03
CA THR A 6 -62.08 14.27 -23.03
C THR A 6 -60.80 14.64 -23.77
N LYS A 7 -60.61 15.93 -24.09
CA LYS A 7 -59.35 16.41 -24.70
C LYS A 7 -58.15 16.22 -23.75
N LEU A 8 -58.32 16.52 -22.48
CA LEU A 8 -57.27 16.34 -21.46
C LEU A 8 -56.88 14.85 -21.33
N LEU A 9 -57.87 13.93 -21.30
CA LEU A 9 -57.66 12.51 -21.22
C LEU A 9 -56.87 11.97 -22.44
N ILE A 10 -57.18 12.45 -23.64
CA ILE A 10 -56.49 12.06 -24.89
C ILE A 10 -55.01 12.56 -24.83
N VAL A 11 -54.80 13.81 -24.44
CA VAL A 11 -53.45 14.36 -24.31
C VAL A 11 -52.63 13.59 -23.27
N THR A 12 -53.20 13.27 -22.11
CA THR A 12 -52.54 12.48 -21.07
C THR A 12 -52.21 11.05 -21.57
N ALA A 13 -53.12 10.41 -22.30
CA ALA A 13 -52.88 9.09 -22.90
C ALA A 13 -51.74 9.11 -23.93
N ILE A 14 -51.67 10.17 -24.76
CA ILE A 14 -50.56 10.34 -25.71
C ILE A 14 -49.24 10.52 -24.99
N PHE A 15 -49.19 11.36 -23.94
CA PHE A 15 -47.95 11.56 -23.14
C PHE A 15 -47.54 10.27 -22.42
N LEU A 16 -48.47 9.49 -21.88
CA LEU A 16 -48.18 8.19 -21.27
C LEU A 16 -47.70 7.19 -22.31
N GLY A 17 -48.28 7.18 -23.53
CA GLY A 17 -47.83 6.36 -24.63
C GLY A 17 -46.41 6.71 -25.09
N LEU A 18 -46.11 7.99 -25.25
CA LEU A 18 -44.77 8.48 -25.60
C LEU A 18 -43.76 8.20 -24.52
N ALA A 19 -44.11 8.38 -23.24
CA ALA A 19 -43.26 8.04 -22.10
C ALA A 19 -43.01 6.52 -22.04
N SER A 20 -44.03 5.70 -22.21
CA SER A 20 -43.90 4.25 -22.26
C SER A 20 -43.06 3.78 -23.45
N TYR A 21 -43.26 4.38 -24.64
CA TYR A 21 -42.44 4.10 -25.82
C TYR A 21 -40.98 4.50 -25.62
N SER A 22 -40.72 5.65 -25.02
CA SER A 22 -39.38 6.09 -24.68
C SER A 22 -38.70 5.15 -23.68
N VAL A 23 -39.43 4.69 -22.67
CA VAL A 23 -38.93 3.72 -21.68
C VAL A 23 -38.70 2.35 -22.32
N LEU A 24 -39.58 1.88 -23.18
CA LEU A 24 -39.43 0.60 -23.91
C LEU A 24 -38.27 0.67 -24.92
N LYS A 25 -38.15 1.75 -25.67
CA LYS A 25 -37.03 1.97 -26.59
C LYS A 25 -35.67 2.11 -25.85
N ASN A 26 -35.68 2.68 -24.66
CA ASN A 26 -34.48 2.72 -23.79
C ASN A 26 -34.24 1.40 -23.02
N LYS A 27 -35.25 0.49 -22.93
CA LYS A 27 -35.06 -0.85 -22.38
C LYS A 27 -34.19 -1.75 -23.26
N ASP A 28 -34.17 -1.51 -24.56
CA ASP A 28 -33.19 -2.08 -25.49
C ASP A 28 -31.86 -1.34 -25.46
N SER A 29 -31.69 -0.40 -24.49
CA SER A 29 -30.42 0.25 -24.25
C SER A 29 -29.40 -0.82 -23.85
N ASN A 30 -28.26 -0.82 -24.53
CA ASN A 30 -27.07 -1.66 -24.35
C ASN A 30 -26.51 -1.68 -22.92
N LEU A 31 -27.21 -1.08 -21.92
CA LEU A 31 -26.73 -0.92 -20.55
C LEU A 31 -26.49 -2.27 -19.85
N PHE A 32 -27.36 -3.23 -20.09
CA PHE A 32 -27.33 -4.56 -19.48
C PHE A 32 -26.89 -5.68 -20.42
N SER A 33 -26.50 -5.35 -21.64
CA SER A 33 -26.16 -6.37 -22.65
C SER A 33 -24.99 -7.27 -22.25
N GLU A 34 -24.14 -6.82 -21.38
CA GLU A 34 -22.95 -7.53 -20.87
C GLU A 34 -23.11 -7.96 -19.41
N ARG A 35 -24.29 -7.78 -18.82
CA ARG A 35 -24.54 -8.11 -17.40
C ARG A 35 -24.22 -9.57 -17.10
N GLY A 36 -23.48 -9.79 -16.02
CA GLY A 36 -23.04 -11.10 -15.58
C GLY A 36 -21.75 -11.60 -16.22
N ASN A 37 -21.30 -10.98 -17.32
CA ASN A 37 -20.01 -11.32 -17.92
C ASN A 37 -18.85 -10.99 -16.98
N THR A 38 -17.81 -11.81 -17.02
CA THR A 38 -16.57 -11.57 -16.28
C THR A 38 -15.89 -10.31 -16.81
N PHE A 39 -15.52 -9.38 -15.93
CA PHE A 39 -14.86 -8.15 -16.37
C PHE A 39 -13.43 -8.42 -16.92
N ILE A 40 -12.69 -9.37 -16.35
CA ILE A 40 -11.43 -9.85 -16.91
C ILE A 40 -11.63 -11.30 -17.34
N GLU A 41 -11.95 -11.48 -18.61
CA GLU A 41 -12.21 -12.80 -19.18
C GLU A 41 -11.02 -13.74 -19.01
N ASN A 42 -11.30 -14.96 -18.59
CA ASN A 42 -10.33 -16.05 -18.51
C ASN A 42 -9.08 -15.75 -17.65
N LEU A 43 -9.13 -14.79 -16.70
CA LEU A 43 -7.98 -14.44 -15.89
C LEU A 43 -7.33 -15.66 -15.19
N PRO A 44 -8.09 -16.57 -14.52
CA PRO A 44 -7.47 -17.71 -13.83
C PRO A 44 -6.67 -18.62 -14.77
N SER A 45 -7.21 -18.91 -15.95
CA SER A 45 -6.53 -19.78 -16.94
C SER A 45 -5.32 -19.10 -17.60
N LYS A 46 -5.30 -17.77 -17.62
CA LYS A 46 -4.23 -16.96 -18.21
C LYS A 46 -3.12 -16.57 -17.27
N LEU A 47 -3.25 -16.80 -15.95
CA LEU A 47 -2.23 -16.44 -14.97
C LEU A 47 -0.87 -17.03 -15.29
N ASN A 48 -0.80 -18.25 -15.83
CA ASN A 48 0.46 -18.90 -16.22
C ASN A 48 1.14 -18.23 -17.43
N ASP A 49 0.38 -17.54 -18.29
CA ASP A 49 0.89 -16.80 -19.44
C ASP A 49 1.33 -15.38 -19.05
N ILE A 50 0.86 -14.89 -17.89
CA ILE A 50 1.20 -13.57 -17.38
C ILE A 50 2.58 -13.63 -16.73
N GLN A 51 3.49 -12.80 -17.25
CA GLN A 51 4.84 -12.66 -16.72
C GLN A 51 4.97 -11.56 -15.67
N LYS A 52 4.19 -10.48 -15.83
CA LYS A 52 4.25 -9.32 -14.94
C LYS A 52 2.87 -8.71 -14.71
N ILE A 53 2.63 -8.26 -13.49
CA ILE A 53 1.47 -7.45 -13.12
C ILE A 53 2.01 -6.14 -12.54
N LYS A 54 1.60 -5.00 -13.11
CA LYS A 54 1.89 -3.69 -12.56
C LYS A 54 0.62 -3.09 -11.96
N ILE A 55 0.72 -2.65 -10.70
CA ILE A 55 -0.36 -2.00 -9.95
C ILE A 55 0.10 -0.60 -9.61
N THR A 56 -0.64 0.42 -10.05
CA THR A 56 -0.30 1.83 -9.82
C THR A 56 -1.52 2.58 -9.30
N GLY A 57 -1.42 3.20 -8.16
CA GLY A 57 -2.44 4.03 -7.50
C GLY A 57 -1.80 5.24 -6.82
N ARG A 58 -2.56 5.98 -6.00
CA ARG A 58 -2.05 7.17 -5.30
C ARG A 58 -0.82 6.82 -4.44
N ASP A 59 -0.95 5.80 -3.58
CA ASP A 59 0.08 5.40 -2.61
C ASP A 59 0.65 4.00 -2.90
N LEU A 60 0.39 3.48 -4.10
CA LEU A 60 0.77 2.14 -4.49
C LEU A 60 1.39 2.16 -5.89
N ASP A 61 2.69 1.87 -5.96
CA ASP A 61 3.39 1.53 -7.21
C ASP A 61 4.15 0.22 -6.99
N MET A 62 3.64 -0.85 -7.58
CA MET A 62 4.15 -2.20 -7.34
C MET A 62 4.18 -3.01 -8.62
N GLU A 63 5.28 -3.75 -8.80
CA GLU A 63 5.43 -4.72 -9.88
C GLU A 63 5.59 -6.12 -9.31
N LEU A 64 4.77 -7.04 -9.80
CA LEU A 64 4.79 -8.46 -9.48
C LEU A 64 5.33 -9.22 -10.68
N ILE A 65 6.30 -10.08 -10.46
CA ILE A 65 6.93 -10.88 -11.51
C ILE A 65 6.63 -12.35 -11.26
N ASN A 66 6.19 -13.05 -12.29
CA ASN A 66 5.99 -14.50 -12.26
C ASN A 66 7.36 -15.21 -12.27
N LYS A 67 7.63 -15.98 -11.22
CA LYS A 67 8.75 -16.90 -11.12
C LYS A 67 8.25 -18.28 -10.80
N ASN A 68 8.40 -19.21 -11.74
CA ASN A 68 8.00 -20.61 -11.56
C ASN A 68 6.53 -20.76 -11.11
N ASN A 69 5.62 -20.04 -11.80
CA ASN A 69 4.18 -19.99 -11.51
C ASN A 69 3.79 -19.37 -10.16
N SER A 70 4.72 -18.68 -9.51
CA SER A 70 4.45 -17.89 -8.30
C SER A 70 4.79 -16.42 -8.56
N PHE A 71 3.88 -15.53 -8.20
CA PHE A 71 4.13 -14.10 -8.30
C PHE A 71 4.88 -13.62 -7.06
N ILE A 72 5.94 -12.86 -7.31
CA ILE A 72 6.73 -12.19 -6.28
C ILE A 72 6.88 -10.71 -6.65
N GLU A 73 6.97 -9.86 -5.66
CA GLU A 73 7.30 -8.46 -5.88
C GLU A 73 8.79 -8.33 -6.29
N THR A 74 9.15 -7.28 -7.01
CA THR A 74 10.49 -7.09 -7.60
C THR A 74 11.63 -7.11 -6.58
N SER A 75 11.38 -6.71 -5.33
CA SER A 75 12.34 -6.87 -4.24
C SER A 75 12.61 -8.35 -3.90
N GLY A 76 11.66 -9.22 -4.19
CA GLY A 76 11.69 -10.63 -3.79
C GLY A 76 11.39 -10.83 -2.29
N TYR A 77 10.93 -9.80 -1.58
CA TYR A 77 10.48 -9.93 -0.20
C TYR A 77 9.15 -10.71 -0.14
N PRO A 78 8.95 -11.62 0.82
CA PRO A 78 7.77 -12.48 0.87
C PRO A 78 6.47 -11.71 1.10
N PHE A 79 5.44 -12.02 0.32
CA PHE A 79 4.08 -11.53 0.54
C PHE A 79 3.39 -12.18 1.75
N LYS A 80 2.34 -11.52 2.24
CA LYS A 80 1.27 -12.19 2.98
C LYS A 80 0.48 -13.07 2.00
N ALA A 81 0.52 -14.38 2.18
CA ALA A 81 -0.14 -15.33 1.27
C ALA A 81 -1.63 -15.01 1.07
N ASN A 82 -2.34 -14.73 2.16
CA ASN A 82 -3.77 -14.41 2.12
C ASN A 82 -4.10 -13.12 1.34
N VAL A 83 -3.20 -12.15 1.30
CA VAL A 83 -3.41 -10.89 0.54
C VAL A 83 -3.33 -11.15 -0.95
N TRP A 84 -2.34 -11.93 -1.40
CA TRP A 84 -2.20 -12.30 -2.80
C TRP A 84 -3.37 -13.15 -3.29
N GLU A 85 -3.73 -14.19 -2.54
CA GLU A 85 -4.83 -15.08 -2.88
C GLU A 85 -6.17 -14.33 -2.96
N SER A 86 -6.43 -13.46 -1.97
CA SER A 86 -7.63 -12.62 -1.95
C SER A 86 -7.68 -11.66 -3.14
N PHE A 87 -6.55 -11.04 -3.49
CA PHE A 87 -6.44 -10.14 -4.63
C PHE A 87 -6.81 -10.82 -5.96
N ILE A 88 -6.18 -11.94 -6.27
CA ILE A 88 -6.43 -12.66 -7.53
C ILE A 88 -7.84 -13.23 -7.58
N THR A 89 -8.33 -13.80 -6.48
CA THR A 89 -9.69 -14.33 -6.39
C THR A 89 -10.71 -13.23 -6.62
N SER A 90 -10.57 -12.10 -5.93
CA SER A 90 -11.50 -10.98 -6.06
C SER A 90 -11.52 -10.42 -7.49
N LEU A 91 -10.35 -10.25 -8.13
CA LEU A 91 -10.26 -9.83 -9.53
C LEU A 91 -10.98 -10.79 -10.48
N SER A 92 -10.84 -12.08 -10.25
CA SER A 92 -11.47 -13.12 -11.10
C SER A 92 -12.99 -13.18 -10.95
N LEU A 93 -13.50 -12.70 -9.82
CA LEU A 93 -14.94 -12.70 -9.50
C LEU A 93 -15.66 -11.42 -9.93
N LEU A 94 -14.96 -10.38 -10.38
CA LEU A 94 -15.60 -9.16 -10.87
C LEU A 94 -16.50 -9.44 -12.07
N ARG A 95 -17.75 -9.01 -11.99
CA ARG A 95 -18.75 -9.19 -13.04
C ARG A 95 -19.32 -7.83 -13.44
N ILE A 96 -19.59 -7.66 -14.74
CA ILE A 96 -20.26 -6.47 -15.22
C ILE A 96 -21.70 -6.49 -14.72
N GLU A 97 -22.12 -5.45 -14.03
CA GLU A 97 -23.52 -5.25 -13.63
C GLU A 97 -24.24 -4.34 -14.62
N GLU A 98 -23.59 -3.23 -14.98
CA GLU A 98 -24.21 -2.21 -15.84
C GLU A 98 -23.13 -1.40 -16.58
N LYS A 99 -23.40 -1.02 -17.82
CA LYS A 99 -22.67 0.02 -18.53
C LYS A 99 -23.05 1.39 -17.95
N LYS A 100 -22.04 2.22 -17.69
CA LYS A 100 -22.22 3.61 -17.23
C LYS A 100 -21.88 4.59 -18.37
N THR A 101 -21.19 5.66 -18.09
CA THR A 101 -20.84 6.66 -19.10
C THR A 101 -19.72 6.19 -20.03
N ASN A 102 -19.76 6.62 -21.29
CA ASN A 102 -18.65 6.54 -22.23
C ASN A 102 -18.01 7.93 -22.48
N ASN A 103 -18.47 8.99 -21.76
CA ASN A 103 -17.90 10.32 -21.84
C ASN A 103 -16.68 10.45 -20.92
N PRO A 104 -15.46 10.68 -21.46
CA PRO A 104 -14.23 10.81 -20.65
C PRO A 104 -14.29 11.95 -19.63
N GLU A 105 -15.02 13.03 -19.88
CA GLU A 105 -15.15 14.17 -18.96
C GLU A 105 -15.78 13.78 -17.62
N ARG A 106 -16.62 12.73 -17.63
CA ARG A 106 -17.30 12.22 -16.44
C ARG A 106 -16.50 11.15 -15.69
N HIS A 107 -15.35 10.73 -16.20
CA HIS A 107 -14.53 9.70 -15.55
C HIS A 107 -14.02 10.16 -14.17
N ASN A 108 -13.80 11.46 -13.98
CA ASN A 108 -13.37 12.00 -12.70
C ASN A 108 -14.43 11.77 -11.59
N GLU A 109 -15.71 11.91 -11.92
CA GLU A 109 -16.83 11.66 -10.99
C GLU A 109 -16.85 10.21 -10.44
N LEU A 110 -16.25 9.28 -11.18
CA LEU A 110 -16.19 7.86 -10.87
C LEU A 110 -14.82 7.39 -10.37
N ASN A 111 -13.86 8.32 -10.18
CA ASN A 111 -12.46 8.05 -9.87
C ASN A 111 -11.80 7.13 -10.92
N LEU A 112 -12.11 7.33 -12.21
CA LEU A 112 -11.61 6.51 -13.32
C LEU A 112 -10.54 7.18 -14.17
N VAL A 113 -9.93 8.24 -13.68
CA VAL A 113 -8.78 8.92 -14.30
C VAL A 113 -7.49 8.27 -13.80
N ALA A 114 -6.64 7.80 -14.71
CA ALA A 114 -5.37 7.21 -14.35
C ALA A 114 -4.44 8.26 -13.71
N ILE A 115 -3.58 7.83 -12.76
CA ILE A 115 -2.75 8.74 -11.94
C ILE A 115 -1.83 9.65 -12.77
N ASP A 116 -1.34 9.16 -13.91
CA ASP A 116 -0.49 9.93 -14.84
C ASP A 116 -1.24 11.06 -15.57
N LYS A 117 -2.57 11.05 -15.52
CA LYS A 117 -3.48 12.05 -16.11
C LYS A 117 -4.33 12.78 -15.07
N PHE A 118 -4.29 12.34 -13.83
CA PHE A 118 -5.06 12.92 -12.76
C PHE A 118 -4.48 14.28 -12.37
N LYS A 119 -5.35 15.27 -12.24
CA LYS A 119 -4.99 16.57 -11.73
C LYS A 119 -5.67 16.75 -10.38
N GLU A 120 -4.89 17.01 -9.35
CA GLU A 120 -5.43 17.38 -8.06
C GLU A 120 -6.25 18.66 -8.19
N ASN A 121 -7.48 18.59 -7.76
CA ASN A 121 -8.40 19.70 -7.63
C ASN A 121 -8.98 19.70 -6.21
N ASN A 122 -9.78 20.70 -5.87
CA ASN A 122 -10.40 20.80 -4.54
C ASN A 122 -11.57 19.81 -4.32
N ASP A 123 -11.82 18.90 -5.26
CA ASP A 123 -12.85 17.89 -5.15
C ASP A 123 -12.30 16.66 -4.43
N ASP A 124 -13.16 15.91 -3.74
CA ASP A 124 -12.81 14.65 -3.04
C ASP A 124 -12.53 13.47 -4.00
N ASN A 125 -12.16 13.77 -5.25
CA ASN A 125 -11.88 12.76 -6.26
C ASN A 125 -10.46 12.22 -6.10
N GLU A 126 -10.31 10.93 -6.38
CA GLU A 126 -9.04 10.23 -6.33
C GLU A 126 -8.68 9.65 -7.70
N PRO A 127 -7.37 9.46 -8.01
CA PRO A 127 -6.98 8.75 -9.20
C PRO A 127 -7.39 7.28 -9.13
N ALA A 128 -7.69 6.71 -10.30
CA ALA A 128 -7.96 5.29 -10.42
C ALA A 128 -6.75 4.44 -10.01
N THR A 129 -7.01 3.28 -9.43
CA THR A 129 -6.00 2.23 -9.37
C THR A 129 -5.92 1.53 -10.71
N LYS A 130 -4.75 1.59 -11.34
CA LYS A 130 -4.46 0.93 -12.62
C LYS A 130 -3.78 -0.41 -12.42
N ILE A 131 -4.34 -1.45 -12.99
CA ILE A 131 -3.75 -2.80 -12.99
C ILE A 131 -3.47 -3.19 -14.44
N THR A 132 -2.21 -3.52 -14.73
CA THR A 132 -1.79 -3.93 -16.08
C THR A 132 -1.11 -5.28 -16.02
N PHE A 133 -1.59 -6.20 -16.83
CA PHE A 133 -1.08 -7.56 -16.98
C PHE A 133 -0.25 -7.64 -18.25
N PHE A 134 0.97 -8.17 -18.14
CA PHE A 134 1.90 -8.34 -19.26
C PHE A 134 2.18 -9.82 -19.48
N THR A 135 2.18 -10.23 -20.73
CA THR A 135 2.58 -11.58 -21.17
C THR A 135 4.10 -11.75 -21.16
N LYS A 136 4.57 -12.96 -21.44
CA LYS A 136 6.02 -13.28 -21.54
C LYS A 136 6.74 -12.43 -22.58
N ASP A 137 6.09 -12.06 -23.67
CA ASP A 137 6.63 -11.18 -24.73
C ASP A 137 6.46 -9.69 -24.39
N GLN A 138 6.23 -9.33 -23.15
CA GLN A 138 6.03 -7.95 -22.68
C GLN A 138 4.83 -7.22 -23.32
N LYS A 139 3.94 -7.93 -24.01
CA LYS A 139 2.70 -7.36 -24.53
C LYS A 139 1.66 -7.20 -23.40
N ILE A 140 0.84 -6.17 -23.51
CA ILE A 140 -0.27 -5.99 -22.59
C ILE A 140 -1.36 -7.00 -22.91
N PHE A 141 -1.60 -7.94 -22.01
CA PHE A 141 -2.76 -8.82 -22.04
C PHE A 141 -4.05 -8.05 -21.73
N LYS A 142 -4.06 -7.32 -20.62
CA LYS A 142 -5.18 -6.49 -20.18
C LYS A 142 -4.63 -5.32 -19.34
N SER A 143 -5.31 -4.17 -19.43
CA SER A 143 -5.05 -3.03 -18.54
C SER A 143 -6.39 -2.44 -18.14
N ILE A 144 -6.65 -2.34 -16.84
CA ILE A 144 -7.88 -1.87 -16.25
C ILE A 144 -7.64 -0.71 -15.31
N LEU A 145 -8.66 0.10 -15.13
CA LEU A 145 -8.74 1.16 -14.14
C LEU A 145 -9.90 0.85 -13.21
N LEU A 146 -9.63 0.85 -11.92
CA LEU A 146 -10.60 0.65 -10.85
C LEU A 146 -10.80 1.98 -10.12
N GLY A 147 -12.03 2.42 -10.07
CA GLY A 147 -12.44 3.67 -9.44
C GLY A 147 -13.07 3.46 -8.07
N LYS A 148 -13.94 4.39 -7.69
CA LYS A 148 -14.62 4.35 -6.38
C LYS A 148 -15.51 3.13 -6.22
N ILE A 149 -15.66 2.72 -4.97
CA ILE A 149 -16.55 1.63 -4.56
C ILE A 149 -17.96 2.21 -4.36
N ASP A 150 -18.96 1.49 -4.85
CA ASP A 150 -20.38 1.75 -4.62
C ASP A 150 -20.96 0.67 -3.70
N ASN A 151 -21.17 1.02 -2.44
CA ASN A 151 -21.70 0.08 -1.44
C ASN A 151 -23.22 -0.14 -1.56
N THR A 152 -23.92 0.56 -2.45
CA THR A 152 -25.37 0.41 -2.66
C THR A 152 -25.70 -0.74 -3.59
N VAL A 153 -24.73 -1.27 -4.31
CA VAL A 153 -24.85 -2.31 -5.33
C VAL A 153 -24.01 -3.52 -4.94
N GLY A 154 -24.45 -4.72 -5.37
CA GLY A 154 -23.65 -5.95 -5.21
C GLY A 154 -23.73 -6.62 -3.84
N GLY A 155 -24.63 -6.20 -2.95
CA GLY A 155 -24.81 -6.78 -1.62
C GLY A 155 -23.58 -6.59 -0.73
N ILE A 156 -23.19 -7.62 0.04
CA ILE A 156 -22.07 -7.55 1.00
C ILE A 156 -20.73 -7.20 0.32
N SER A 157 -20.54 -7.61 -0.93
CA SER A 157 -19.29 -7.36 -1.67
C SER A 157 -19.19 -5.93 -2.21
N GLY A 158 -20.31 -5.19 -2.28
CA GLY A 158 -20.39 -3.88 -2.92
C GLY A 158 -20.31 -3.97 -4.44
N GLY A 159 -20.33 -2.79 -5.09
CA GLY A 159 -20.00 -2.60 -6.50
C GLY A 159 -18.74 -1.74 -6.62
N GLN A 160 -18.14 -1.72 -7.80
CA GLN A 160 -16.99 -0.86 -8.09
C GLN A 160 -17.06 -0.33 -9.51
N PHE A 161 -16.78 0.97 -9.68
CA PHE A 161 -16.63 1.53 -11.01
C PHE A 161 -15.31 1.09 -11.64
N ALA A 162 -15.36 0.74 -12.92
CA ALA A 162 -14.18 0.28 -13.63
C ALA A 162 -14.27 0.61 -15.12
N ARG A 163 -13.12 0.61 -15.80
CA ARG A 163 -13.03 0.64 -17.27
C ARG A 163 -11.76 -0.02 -17.77
N TYR A 164 -11.73 -0.40 -19.02
CA TYR A 164 -10.47 -0.75 -19.65
C TYR A 164 -9.67 0.52 -19.96
N ASN A 165 -8.35 0.44 -19.80
CA ASN A 165 -7.49 1.63 -19.88
C ASN A 165 -7.54 2.36 -21.24
N LYS A 166 -7.75 1.61 -22.32
CA LYS A 166 -7.83 2.17 -23.70
C LYS A 166 -9.26 2.45 -24.17
N ASP A 167 -10.26 2.18 -23.32
CA ASP A 167 -11.67 2.33 -23.65
C ASP A 167 -12.27 3.47 -22.83
N ASN A 168 -13.21 4.20 -23.38
CA ASN A 168 -13.95 5.24 -22.67
C ASN A 168 -15.18 4.69 -21.93
N GLN A 169 -15.64 3.48 -22.27
CA GLN A 169 -16.79 2.88 -21.61
C GLN A 169 -16.47 2.55 -20.15
N ALA A 170 -17.14 3.23 -19.24
CA ALA A 170 -17.14 2.90 -17.81
C ALA A 170 -18.23 1.88 -17.49
N TYR A 171 -17.97 1.03 -16.54
CA TYR A 171 -18.85 -0.01 -16.03
C TYR A 171 -19.03 0.14 -14.52
N LEU A 172 -20.20 -0.26 -14.03
CA LEU A 172 -20.39 -0.65 -12.65
C LEU A 172 -20.25 -2.17 -12.57
N LEU A 173 -19.36 -2.63 -11.73
CA LEU A 173 -19.13 -4.05 -11.49
C LEU A 173 -19.89 -4.51 -10.24
N LYS A 174 -20.37 -5.74 -10.26
CA LYS A 174 -20.77 -6.49 -9.08
C LYS A 174 -19.52 -7.09 -8.46
N GLY A 175 -19.31 -6.82 -7.17
CA GLY A 175 -18.05 -7.08 -6.45
C GLY A 175 -17.14 -5.86 -6.47
N ALA A 176 -16.37 -5.70 -5.39
CA ALA A 176 -15.37 -4.66 -5.27
C ALA A 176 -14.03 -5.29 -4.89
N LEU A 177 -12.97 -4.87 -5.58
CA LEU A 177 -11.61 -5.24 -5.23
C LEU A 177 -11.13 -4.35 -4.08
N ARG A 178 -11.18 -4.88 -2.87
CA ARG A 178 -10.60 -4.23 -1.68
C ARG A 178 -9.13 -4.60 -1.60
N MET A 179 -8.29 -3.73 -2.14
CA MET A 179 -6.84 -3.87 -2.07
C MET A 179 -6.27 -3.11 -0.88
N PRO A 180 -5.15 -3.59 -0.32
CA PRO A 180 -4.35 -2.74 0.55
C PRO A 180 -3.94 -1.46 -0.18
N SER A 181 -4.04 -0.32 0.50
CA SER A 181 -3.74 0.99 -0.09
C SER A 181 -2.24 1.21 -0.23
N GLY A 182 -1.45 0.73 0.73
CA GLY A 182 0.00 0.88 0.75
C GLY A 182 0.76 -0.39 0.40
N LYS A 183 1.95 -0.26 -0.16
CA LYS A 183 2.81 -1.40 -0.52
C LYS A 183 3.17 -2.25 0.70
N SER A 184 3.40 -1.64 1.87
CA SER A 184 3.72 -2.36 3.13
C SER A 184 2.65 -3.33 3.57
N ASP A 185 1.38 -3.08 3.22
CA ASP A 185 0.26 -3.92 3.64
C ASP A 185 0.24 -5.27 2.91
N TRP A 186 0.93 -5.37 1.77
CA TRP A 186 1.11 -6.62 1.04
C TRP A 186 2.11 -7.55 1.71
N PHE A 187 2.95 -7.04 2.62
CA PHE A 187 4.01 -7.77 3.30
C PHE A 187 3.72 -7.92 4.80
N ASN A 188 4.43 -8.84 5.44
CA ASN A 188 4.54 -8.87 6.90
C ASN A 188 5.48 -7.73 7.34
N SER A 189 4.96 -6.50 7.35
CA SER A 189 5.74 -5.27 7.55
C SER A 189 6.24 -5.07 8.98
N LEU A 190 5.66 -5.76 9.98
CA LEU A 190 6.19 -5.76 11.35
C LEU A 190 7.49 -6.58 11.40
N LEU A 191 8.64 -5.89 11.39
CA LEU A 191 9.95 -6.53 11.44
C LEU A 191 10.47 -6.75 12.84
N LEU A 192 10.30 -5.76 13.72
CA LEU A 192 10.78 -5.81 15.11
C LEU A 192 9.59 -5.71 16.04
N LYS A 193 9.63 -6.55 17.07
CA LYS A 193 8.77 -6.50 18.25
C LYS A 193 9.59 -6.99 19.42
N LEU A 194 10.43 -6.11 19.97
CA LEU A 194 11.36 -6.42 21.02
C LEU A 194 10.97 -5.67 22.29
N ASP A 195 11.22 -6.29 23.42
CA ASP A 195 10.85 -5.74 24.73
C ASP A 195 11.87 -4.71 25.22
N GLN A 196 11.45 -3.45 25.35
CA GLN A 196 12.29 -2.36 25.89
C GLN A 196 12.79 -2.63 27.31
N GLU A 197 12.08 -3.38 28.15
CA GLU A 197 12.49 -3.68 29.52
C GLU A 197 13.81 -4.48 29.57
N LYS A 198 14.11 -5.19 28.47
CA LYS A 198 15.35 -5.93 28.30
C LYS A 198 16.51 -5.05 27.80
N LEU A 199 16.28 -3.80 27.42
CA LEU A 199 17.34 -2.91 27.00
C LEU A 199 18.39 -2.71 28.10
N SER A 200 19.64 -2.74 27.70
CA SER A 200 20.80 -2.38 28.48
C SER A 200 21.33 -1.00 28.09
N SER A 201 21.51 -0.80 26.76
CA SER A 201 21.97 0.47 26.23
C SER A 201 21.53 0.70 24.79
N ILE A 202 21.53 1.99 24.39
CA ILE A 202 21.31 2.41 23.01
C ILE A 202 22.44 3.38 22.65
N SER A 203 23.10 3.17 21.52
CA SER A 203 24.12 4.09 21.03
C SER A 203 23.82 4.60 19.64
N VAL A 204 23.93 5.90 19.44
CA VAL A 204 23.85 6.54 18.11
C VAL A 204 25.26 6.91 17.67
N LYS A 205 25.69 6.32 16.56
CA LYS A 205 27.03 6.46 16.00
C LYS A 205 26.97 7.05 14.60
N ARG A 206 27.95 7.91 14.26
CA ARG A 206 28.23 8.34 12.89
C ARG A 206 29.66 7.97 12.54
N LYS A 207 30.63 8.82 12.58
CA LYS A 207 32.06 8.45 12.57
C LYS A 207 32.55 8.08 13.98
N LYS A 208 31.94 8.69 15.00
CA LYS A 208 32.12 8.44 16.42
C LYS A 208 30.78 8.32 17.13
N ILE A 209 30.76 7.88 18.36
CA ILE A 209 29.56 7.90 19.20
C ILE A 209 29.12 9.36 19.36
N ILE A 210 27.86 9.64 19.07
CA ILE A 210 27.25 10.97 19.24
C ILE A 210 26.64 11.08 20.63
N PHE A 211 25.87 10.06 21.03
CA PHE A 211 25.34 9.90 22.38
C PHE A 211 25.06 8.42 22.67
N GLU A 212 25.01 8.12 23.94
CA GLU A 212 24.74 6.79 24.47
C GLU A 212 23.69 6.90 25.59
N ILE A 213 22.63 6.09 25.51
CA ILE A 213 21.58 6.00 26.51
C ILE A 213 21.79 4.69 27.26
N GLU A 214 21.76 4.71 28.57
CA GLU A 214 21.70 3.51 29.40
C GLU A 214 20.29 3.30 29.97
N SER A 215 19.91 2.06 30.15
CA SER A 215 18.65 1.65 30.78
C SER A 215 18.96 0.96 32.11
N LYS A 216 18.68 1.64 33.22
CA LYS A 216 18.80 1.10 34.59
C LYS A 216 17.44 1.20 35.28
N ASP A 217 16.96 0.11 35.86
CA ASP A 217 15.71 0.08 36.62
C ASP A 217 14.51 0.71 35.85
N ARG A 218 14.42 0.42 34.52
CA ARG A 218 13.44 0.98 33.60
C ARG A 218 13.52 2.49 33.37
N LYS A 219 14.60 3.14 33.87
CA LYS A 219 14.87 4.56 33.59
C LYS A 219 15.93 4.68 32.51
N LEU A 220 15.63 5.55 31.55
CA LEU A 220 16.57 5.91 30.48
C LEU A 220 17.32 7.17 30.88
N SER A 221 18.64 7.18 30.72
CA SER A 221 19.50 8.32 31.00
C SER A 221 20.67 8.38 30.02
N LEU A 222 21.27 9.57 29.85
CA LEU A 222 22.50 9.70 29.07
C LEU A 222 23.70 9.20 29.88
N LYS A 223 24.45 8.24 29.35
CA LYS A 223 25.55 7.58 30.03
C LYS A 223 26.68 8.52 30.46
N ASN A 224 27.03 9.49 29.59
CA ASN A 224 28.18 10.35 29.80
C ASN A 224 27.83 11.80 30.20
N ASN A 225 26.55 12.10 30.45
CA ASN A 225 26.07 13.44 30.80
C ASN A 225 24.85 13.37 31.74
N PRO A 226 24.98 12.79 32.94
CA PRO A 226 23.85 12.56 33.84
C PRO A 226 23.22 13.85 34.37
N ASP A 227 23.96 14.96 34.40
CA ASP A 227 23.52 16.26 34.96
C ASP A 227 22.71 17.10 33.94
N LEU A 228 22.63 16.67 32.68
CA LEU A 228 21.85 17.38 31.68
C LEU A 228 20.37 17.19 31.94
N LYS A 229 19.59 18.28 31.85
CA LYS A 229 18.13 18.21 31.85
C LYS A 229 17.67 17.64 30.51
N ILE A 230 17.43 16.35 30.50
CA ILE A 230 17.03 15.61 29.29
C ILE A 230 15.52 15.60 29.14
N ASP A 231 15.07 15.66 27.90
CA ASP A 231 13.70 15.40 27.52
C ASP A 231 13.45 13.88 27.51
N GLU A 232 12.78 13.39 28.55
CA GLU A 232 12.52 11.96 28.74
C GLU A 232 11.70 11.38 27.57
N GLU A 233 10.79 12.16 26.97
CA GLU A 233 10.03 11.73 25.79
C GLU A 233 10.95 11.48 24.57
N LYS A 234 12.01 12.25 24.44
CA LYS A 234 13.02 12.01 23.39
C LYS A 234 13.78 10.71 23.60
N LEU A 235 14.20 10.41 24.85
CA LEU A 235 14.85 9.14 25.16
C LEU A 235 13.90 7.96 24.89
N LYS A 236 12.66 8.10 25.31
CA LYS A 236 11.61 7.11 25.09
C LYS A 236 11.37 6.89 23.59
N GLN A 237 11.29 7.95 22.79
CA GLN A 237 11.14 7.84 21.34
C GLN A 237 12.25 7.02 20.68
N VAL A 238 13.51 7.16 21.16
CA VAL A 238 14.62 6.34 20.66
C VAL A 238 14.45 4.87 21.04
N ALA A 239 14.00 4.60 22.26
CA ALA A 239 13.80 3.23 22.74
C ALA A 239 12.60 2.54 22.08
N GLU A 240 11.52 3.26 21.83
CA GLU A 240 10.27 2.72 21.25
C GLU A 240 10.40 2.22 19.81
N VAL A 241 11.46 2.60 19.10
CA VAL A 241 11.69 2.11 17.73
C VAL A 241 11.66 0.59 17.64
N ILE A 242 12.12 -0.12 18.68
CA ILE A 242 12.22 -1.58 18.67
C ILE A 242 10.96 -2.30 19.11
N ASP A 243 9.99 -1.62 19.73
CA ASP A 243 8.75 -2.23 20.24
C ASP A 243 7.85 -2.71 19.13
N ALA A 244 7.74 -1.89 18.07
CA ALA A 244 6.93 -2.20 16.90
C ALA A 244 7.47 -1.46 15.68
N PHE A 245 8.54 -1.97 15.08
CA PHE A 245 9.06 -1.40 13.85
C PHE A 245 8.33 -1.97 12.65
N TYR A 246 7.58 -1.10 11.96
CA TYR A 246 6.96 -1.36 10.67
C TYR A 246 7.72 -0.65 9.56
N PHE A 247 7.97 -1.34 8.45
CA PHE A 247 8.50 -0.69 7.26
C PHE A 247 7.36 -0.28 6.30
N TYR A 248 7.59 0.79 5.53
CA TYR A 248 6.64 1.27 4.52
C TYR A 248 6.94 0.75 3.13
N ASP A 249 8.20 0.48 2.83
CA ASP A 249 8.63 -0.14 1.59
C ASP A 249 9.87 -1.02 1.83
N VAL A 250 10.15 -1.92 0.88
CA VAL A 250 11.29 -2.83 0.92
C VAL A 250 11.94 -2.93 -0.45
N ARG A 251 13.28 -2.97 -0.47
CA ARG A 251 14.06 -3.17 -1.70
C ARG A 251 15.26 -4.07 -1.47
N LYS A 252 15.80 -4.67 -2.53
CA LYS A 252 17.08 -5.39 -2.44
C LYS A 252 18.22 -4.43 -2.17
N VAL A 253 19.20 -4.91 -1.42
CA VAL A 253 20.48 -4.21 -1.25
C VAL A 253 21.15 -4.05 -2.61
N ASN A 254 21.29 -2.81 -3.06
CA ASN A 254 22.16 -2.51 -4.21
C ASN A 254 23.62 -2.56 -3.77
N LYS A 255 24.47 -3.21 -4.59
CA LYS A 255 25.91 -3.38 -4.30
C LYS A 255 26.71 -2.07 -4.23
N ILE A 256 26.09 -0.94 -4.48
CA ILE A 256 26.73 0.38 -4.30
C ILE A 256 26.84 0.65 -2.81
N LYS A 257 27.99 0.23 -2.24
CA LYS A 257 28.37 0.53 -0.86
C LYS A 257 28.59 2.05 -0.71
N LYS A 258 27.55 2.79 -0.37
CA LYS A 258 27.76 4.04 0.37
C LYS A 258 28.19 3.63 1.76
N ASN A 259 29.46 3.86 2.10
CA ASN A 259 30.01 3.62 3.44
C ASN A 259 29.45 4.67 4.40
N ASN A 260 28.21 4.51 4.80
CA ASN A 260 27.57 5.39 5.75
C ASN A 260 27.65 4.72 7.13
N ASN A 261 28.48 5.30 8.02
CA ASN A 261 28.69 4.78 9.37
C ASN A 261 27.65 5.31 10.38
N ASN A 262 26.49 5.72 9.90
CA ASN A 262 25.40 6.20 10.74
C ASN A 262 24.55 5.01 11.22
N ILE A 263 24.69 4.64 12.47
CA ILE A 263 24.13 3.41 13.06
C ILE A 263 23.48 3.77 14.40
N ILE A 264 22.28 3.21 14.63
CA ILE A 264 21.67 3.11 15.95
C ILE A 264 21.83 1.65 16.38
N SER A 265 22.50 1.43 17.52
CA SER A 265 22.71 0.10 18.08
C SER A 265 21.95 -0.03 19.40
N TYR A 266 21.15 -1.08 19.53
CA TYR A 266 20.41 -1.45 20.73
C TYR A 266 21.06 -2.69 21.33
N GLU A 267 21.52 -2.60 22.57
CA GLU A 267 22.09 -3.71 23.32
C GLU A 267 21.11 -4.17 24.40
N PHE A 268 20.92 -5.46 24.52
CA PHE A 268 19.98 -6.08 25.45
C PHE A 268 20.73 -6.80 26.56
N LYS A 269 20.12 -6.87 27.74
CA LYS A 269 20.66 -7.53 28.95
C LYS A 269 20.96 -9.02 28.72
N ASP A 270 20.26 -9.66 27.81
CA ASP A 270 20.43 -11.06 27.42
C ASP A 270 21.47 -11.29 26.32
N GLY A 271 22.19 -10.23 25.91
CA GLY A 271 23.31 -10.30 24.96
C GLY A 271 22.91 -10.18 23.49
N LEU A 272 21.63 -9.95 23.18
CA LEU A 272 21.21 -9.57 21.82
C LEU A 272 21.71 -8.15 21.51
N ILE A 273 22.19 -7.93 20.30
CA ILE A 273 22.58 -6.62 19.76
C ILE A 273 21.86 -6.45 18.43
N LEU A 274 21.07 -5.38 18.31
CA LEU A 274 20.36 -4.98 17.09
C LEU A 274 21.00 -3.71 16.53
N GLU A 275 21.30 -3.69 15.23
CA GLU A 275 21.84 -2.53 14.55
C GLU A 275 20.89 -2.07 13.43
N LEU A 276 20.50 -0.80 13.48
CA LEU A 276 19.81 -0.08 12.39
C LEU A 276 20.84 0.82 11.71
N LYS A 277 21.17 0.51 10.46
CA LYS A 277 22.15 1.27 9.67
C LYS A 277 21.45 2.16 8.67
N PHE A 278 21.66 3.46 8.75
CA PHE A 278 21.17 4.42 7.76
C PHE A 278 21.88 4.23 6.42
N ILE A 279 21.15 4.22 5.35
CA ILE A 279 21.66 4.10 3.97
C ILE A 279 21.54 5.44 3.25
N GLU A 280 20.33 5.93 3.07
CA GLU A 280 20.04 7.22 2.42
C GLU A 280 18.63 7.70 2.78
N LYS A 281 18.37 8.99 2.55
CA LYS A 281 17.00 9.51 2.59
C LYS A 281 16.22 9.05 1.37
N SER A 282 14.93 8.84 1.54
CA SER A 282 14.02 8.69 0.41
C SER A 282 14.03 9.97 -0.44
N LYS A 283 13.84 9.82 -1.75
CA LYS A 283 13.82 10.98 -2.66
C LYS A 283 12.57 11.82 -2.50
N ASP A 284 11.46 11.15 -2.18
CA ASP A 284 10.12 11.72 -2.25
C ASP A 284 9.53 12.01 -0.86
N SER A 285 10.27 11.70 0.21
CA SER A 285 9.76 11.86 1.58
C SER A 285 10.89 12.17 2.59
N LYS A 286 10.49 12.46 3.85
CA LYS A 286 11.43 12.65 4.97
C LYS A 286 11.91 11.33 5.58
N GLU A 287 11.47 10.21 5.06
CA GLU A 287 11.78 8.85 5.48
C GLU A 287 13.18 8.43 5.04
N SER A 288 13.69 7.34 5.61
CA SER A 288 15.04 6.86 5.35
C SER A 288 15.07 5.37 5.05
N TRP A 289 15.88 5.01 4.06
CA TRP A 289 16.24 3.62 3.82
C TRP A 289 17.27 3.16 4.83
N ILE A 290 17.00 2.03 5.48
CA ILE A 290 17.86 1.43 6.48
C ILE A 290 18.13 -0.04 6.19
N GLU A 291 19.25 -0.55 6.66
CA GLU A 291 19.53 -1.97 6.83
C GLU A 291 19.39 -2.33 8.31
N ILE A 292 18.91 -3.55 8.57
CA ILE A 292 18.72 -4.08 9.92
C ILE A 292 19.53 -5.36 10.03
N SER A 293 20.30 -5.48 11.12
CA SER A 293 21.05 -6.68 11.45
C SER A 293 21.04 -6.94 12.94
N ALA A 294 21.15 -8.21 13.32
CA ALA A 294 21.22 -8.63 14.71
C ALA A 294 22.44 -9.53 14.94
N LYS A 295 23.01 -9.45 16.13
CA LYS A 295 24.10 -10.29 16.62
C LYS A 295 23.77 -10.76 18.04
N SER A 296 24.31 -11.87 18.45
CA SER A 296 24.30 -12.30 19.84
C SER A 296 25.56 -13.08 20.19
N ASN A 297 26.09 -12.81 21.37
CA ASN A 297 27.16 -13.59 21.99
C ASN A 297 26.62 -14.59 23.01
N ASN A 298 25.28 -14.61 23.23
CA ASN A 298 24.64 -15.51 24.18
C ASN A 298 23.92 -16.65 23.44
N PRO A 299 24.22 -17.93 23.75
CA PRO A 299 23.53 -19.07 23.13
C PRO A 299 21.99 -19.03 23.22
N LYS A 300 21.44 -18.37 24.25
CA LYS A 300 19.99 -18.27 24.44
C LYS A 300 19.32 -17.37 23.41
N THR A 301 20.00 -16.33 22.91
CA THR A 301 19.47 -15.32 21.98
C THR A 301 20.06 -15.42 20.56
N ILE A 302 21.00 -16.34 20.32
CA ILE A 302 21.60 -16.53 18.99
C ILE A 302 20.55 -16.93 17.93
N ASN A 303 19.55 -17.75 18.32
CA ASN A 303 18.47 -18.12 17.41
C ASN A 303 17.59 -16.91 17.05
N GLU A 304 17.29 -16.05 18.01
CA GLU A 304 16.53 -14.80 17.78
C GLU A 304 17.29 -13.86 16.82
N ALA A 305 18.59 -13.66 17.02
CA ALA A 305 19.42 -12.91 16.09
C ALA A 305 19.44 -13.51 14.68
N ASN A 306 19.55 -14.84 14.57
CA ASN A 306 19.53 -15.52 13.29
C ASN A 306 18.17 -15.39 12.59
N ASP A 307 17.06 -15.48 13.31
CA ASP A 307 15.72 -15.35 12.75
C ASP A 307 15.41 -13.91 12.29
N LEU A 308 15.90 -12.91 13.01
CA LEU A 308 15.88 -11.52 12.54
C LEU A 308 16.70 -11.36 11.25
N ASN A 309 17.91 -11.90 11.22
CA ASN A 309 18.78 -11.81 10.05
C ASN A 309 18.19 -12.55 8.82
N LYS A 310 17.50 -13.67 9.00
CA LYS A 310 16.79 -14.35 7.89
C LYS A 310 15.77 -13.43 7.21
N LYS A 311 15.09 -12.58 7.99
CA LYS A 311 14.08 -11.65 7.47
C LYS A 311 14.68 -10.39 6.86
N THR A 312 15.88 -9.97 7.31
CA THR A 312 16.44 -8.64 6.99
C THR A 312 17.63 -8.68 6.04
N LYS A 313 18.40 -9.78 6.03
CA LYS A 313 19.62 -9.90 5.22
C LYS A 313 19.35 -9.80 3.73
N GLY A 314 20.01 -8.85 3.07
CA GLY A 314 19.88 -8.62 1.63
C GLY A 314 18.78 -7.64 1.26
N TYR A 315 18.13 -7.03 2.24
CA TYR A 315 17.08 -6.05 2.04
C TYR A 315 17.39 -4.71 2.73
N GLN A 316 16.82 -3.66 2.18
CA GLN A 316 16.73 -2.33 2.77
C GLN A 316 15.26 -2.01 2.96
N PHE A 317 14.94 -1.38 4.09
CA PHE A 317 13.59 -1.08 4.52
C PHE A 317 13.40 0.43 4.63
N LEU A 318 12.28 0.94 4.16
CA LEU A 318 11.90 2.33 4.33
C LEU A 318 11.32 2.51 5.73
N ALA A 319 12.08 3.15 6.61
CA ALA A 319 11.67 3.45 7.97
C ALA A 319 10.77 4.68 8.01
N ASN A 320 9.84 4.73 8.97
CA ASN A 320 9.00 5.89 9.20
C ASN A 320 9.82 7.15 9.56
N ILE A 321 9.15 8.32 9.53
CA ILE A 321 9.78 9.60 9.80
C ILE A 321 10.34 9.69 11.22
N ASN A 322 9.66 9.10 12.23
CA ASN A 322 10.09 9.15 13.63
C ASN A 322 11.39 8.39 13.84
N THR A 323 11.57 7.23 13.23
CA THR A 323 12.84 6.50 13.23
C THR A 323 13.89 7.23 12.41
N SER A 324 13.52 7.80 11.26
CA SER A 324 14.43 8.46 10.33
C SER A 324 15.10 9.71 10.93
N VAL A 325 14.39 10.49 11.74
CA VAL A 325 14.93 11.72 12.34
C VAL A 325 16.00 11.43 13.39
N ILE A 326 15.90 10.29 14.09
CA ILE A 326 16.85 9.89 15.16
C ILE A 326 18.28 9.77 14.63
N PHE A 327 18.45 9.30 13.39
CA PHE A 327 19.77 9.21 12.76
C PHE A 327 20.50 10.54 12.63
N ASN A 328 19.79 11.67 12.71
CA ASN A 328 20.36 13.01 12.61
C ASN A 328 20.48 13.72 13.97
N TRP A 329 19.94 13.15 15.05
CA TRP A 329 19.97 13.78 16.38
C TRP A 329 21.39 13.87 16.94
N ASN A 330 21.60 14.95 17.69
CA ASN A 330 22.77 15.21 18.53
C ASN A 330 22.31 15.33 20.00
N ILE A 331 23.22 15.43 20.92
CA ILE A 331 22.93 15.63 22.37
C ILE A 331 21.98 16.84 22.55
N LYS A 332 22.19 17.93 21.81
CA LYS A 332 21.34 19.13 21.88
C LYS A 332 19.85 18.86 21.56
N ASP A 333 19.57 17.88 20.74
CA ASP A 333 18.21 17.52 20.36
C ASP A 333 17.48 16.72 21.46
N LEU A 334 18.23 16.22 22.45
CA LEU A 334 17.73 15.48 23.60
C LEU A 334 17.56 16.37 24.86
N ILE A 335 17.98 17.62 24.82
CA ILE A 335 17.90 18.54 25.98
C ILE A 335 16.49 19.16 26.01
N LYS A 336 15.93 19.25 27.23
CA LYS A 336 14.66 19.93 27.47
C LYS A 336 14.82 21.43 27.17
N LYS A 337 14.00 21.96 26.30
CA LYS A 337 13.96 23.39 25.95
C LYS A 337 13.34 24.22 27.05
#